data_736e50da5155820518717e506963465b
#
_entry.id   736e50da5155820518717e506963465b
#
_cell.length_a   1.000
_cell.length_b   1.000
_cell.length_c   1.000
_cell.angle_alpha   90.00
_cell.angle_beta   90.00
_cell.angle_gamma   90.00
#
_symmetry.space_group_name_H-M   'P 1'
#
loop_
_entity.id
_entity.type
_entity.pdbx_description
1 polymer ?
#
loop_
_entity_poly.entity_id
_entity_poly.type
_entity_poly.pdbx_seq_one_letter_code
_entity_poly.pdbx_strand_id
1 'polypeptide(L)'
;MAQIQERPAGSHRKQCERMLATMQNRKTGPDLPLPPRPKLDLRRARTYPLAGRPSKVQVDELPEPLCAGLSFAEFLDRVPNILAGADLRKAVAAITKARRGGRGVALGMGAHPIKVGLSPILIDLMERGVITSVALNGAGIIHDFEMAAGGKTSEEVGPGLDKGKFGMARETGATLNRVIRAGAKKNLGIGEAVGAHIARGRYAHKKNSILAAGARLGVPITVHVAIGTDIIHMHPSADGAAIGKASMRDFHYLAEIVAGLERGVYINLGSAVILPEVFVKALNLARNLGHRVRPITTLDLDFIRHYRPGVNVVNRPTAAGGEGLRITGHHELLFPMLAGAILEALAKPQRG
;
A
#
# COMPACT_ATOMS: atom_id res chain seq x y z
N MET A 1 -30.33 0.79 44.76
CA MET A 1 -29.42 0.19 45.75
C MET A 1 -29.39 -1.31 45.50
N ALA A 2 -28.39 -1.81 44.82
CA ALA A 2 -28.11 -3.22 44.66
C ALA A 2 -26.66 -3.41 45.12
N GLN A 3 -26.50 -4.16 46.20
CA GLN A 3 -25.22 -4.47 46.84
C GLN A 3 -24.39 -5.38 45.93
N ILE A 4 -23.21 -4.91 45.51
CA ILE A 4 -22.20 -5.73 44.86
C ILE A 4 -21.47 -6.48 45.99
N GLN A 5 -21.70 -7.80 46.08
CA GLN A 5 -20.92 -8.66 46.95
C GLN A 5 -19.53 -8.89 46.36
N GLU A 6 -18.51 -8.38 47.01
CA GLU A 6 -17.11 -8.65 46.72
C GLU A 6 -16.83 -10.14 47.06
N ARG A 7 -16.41 -10.91 46.08
CA ARG A 7 -15.87 -12.26 46.30
C ARG A 7 -14.44 -12.18 46.81
N PRO A 8 -14.04 -12.93 47.84
CA PRO A 8 -12.72 -12.83 48.44
C PRO A 8 -11.62 -13.29 47.47
N ALA A 9 -10.60 -12.48 47.30
CA ALA A 9 -9.44 -12.65 46.43
C ALA A 9 -8.56 -13.90 46.72
N GLY A 10 -8.90 -14.72 47.71
CA GLY A 10 -8.11 -15.90 48.11
C GLY A 10 -8.38 -17.18 47.34
N SER A 11 -9.48 -17.28 46.60
CA SER A 11 -9.87 -18.53 45.96
C SER A 11 -9.12 -18.84 44.66
N HIS A 12 -8.82 -17.81 43.85
CA HIS A 12 -8.09 -18.00 42.58
C HIS A 12 -6.63 -18.38 42.77
N ARG A 13 -5.97 -17.84 43.79
CA ARG A 13 -4.56 -18.16 44.07
C ARG A 13 -4.39 -19.64 44.47
N LYS A 14 -5.26 -20.17 45.36
CA LYS A 14 -5.24 -21.57 45.73
C LYS A 14 -5.60 -22.53 44.59
N GLN A 15 -6.42 -22.08 43.66
CA GLN A 15 -6.78 -22.88 42.48
C GLN A 15 -5.63 -22.92 41.44
N CYS A 16 -4.91 -21.81 41.23
CA CYS A 16 -3.68 -21.80 40.44
C CYS A 16 -2.56 -22.64 41.04
N GLU A 17 -2.37 -22.55 42.37
CA GLU A 17 -1.36 -23.36 43.06
C GLU A 17 -1.67 -24.85 42.99
N ARG A 18 -2.95 -25.26 43.07
CA ARG A 18 -3.37 -26.66 42.86
C ARG A 18 -3.19 -27.13 41.41
N MET A 19 -3.47 -26.27 40.41
CA MET A 19 -3.21 -26.60 39.00
C MET A 19 -1.71 -26.74 38.73
N LEU A 20 -0.88 -25.86 39.27
CA LEU A 20 0.58 -25.94 39.15
C LEU A 20 1.13 -27.21 39.83
N ALA A 21 0.65 -27.55 41.05
CA ALA A 21 1.04 -28.78 41.74
C ALA A 21 0.60 -30.04 40.97
N THR A 22 -0.57 -30.00 40.31
CA THR A 22 -1.07 -31.12 39.48
C THR A 22 -0.27 -31.25 38.17
N MET A 23 0.23 -30.12 37.61
CA MET A 23 1.11 -30.13 36.42
C MET A 23 2.54 -30.63 36.77
N GLN A 24 3.03 -30.29 37.97
CA GLN A 24 4.34 -30.77 38.45
C GLN A 24 4.34 -32.24 38.86
N ASN A 25 3.17 -32.81 39.20
CA ASN A 25 3.03 -34.22 39.63
C ASN A 25 2.57 -35.16 38.48
N ARG A 26 2.56 -34.69 37.23
CA ARG A 26 2.56 -35.62 36.11
C ARG A 26 3.94 -36.27 36.09
N LYS A 27 4.06 -37.39 36.78
CA LYS A 27 5.13 -38.34 36.55
C LYS A 27 5.27 -38.47 35.03
N THR A 28 6.41 -38.06 34.48
CA THR A 28 6.83 -38.47 33.15
C THR A 28 6.48 -39.94 33.01
N GLY A 29 5.60 -40.25 32.05
CA GLY A 29 5.31 -41.65 31.76
C GLY A 29 6.62 -42.38 31.54
N PRO A 30 6.65 -43.74 31.67
CA PRO A 30 7.87 -44.48 31.55
C PRO A 30 8.64 -43.98 30.33
N ASP A 31 9.90 -43.59 30.53
CA ASP A 31 10.81 -43.20 29.43
C ASP A 31 10.80 -44.36 28.43
N LEU A 32 9.94 -44.28 27.45
CA LEU A 32 9.99 -45.19 26.32
C LEU A 32 11.38 -44.95 25.68
N PRO A 33 12.24 -45.97 25.68
CA PRO A 33 13.56 -45.80 25.08
C PRO A 33 13.35 -45.32 23.66
N LEU A 34 13.85 -44.11 23.36
CA LEU A 34 13.83 -43.58 21.99
C LEU A 34 14.47 -44.65 21.10
N PRO A 35 13.85 -45.01 19.97
CA PRO A 35 14.46 -45.95 19.06
C PRO A 35 15.89 -45.47 18.74
N PRO A 36 16.88 -46.38 18.67
CA PRO A 36 18.26 -46.03 18.42
C PRO A 36 18.30 -45.18 17.16
N ARG A 37 18.70 -43.90 17.30
CA ARG A 37 18.85 -43.00 16.16
C ARG A 37 19.88 -43.63 15.22
N PRO A 38 19.55 -43.92 13.95
CA PRO A 38 20.51 -44.44 12.99
C PRO A 38 21.64 -43.44 12.91
N LYS A 39 22.86 -43.88 13.20
CA LYS A 39 24.04 -43.07 13.02
C LYS A 39 24.29 -42.93 11.52
N LEU A 40 24.00 -41.72 10.99
CA LEU A 40 24.30 -41.40 9.59
C LEU A 40 25.83 -41.45 9.40
N ASP A 41 26.29 -42.23 8.45
CA ASP A 41 27.69 -42.25 8.04
C ASP A 41 27.89 -41.21 6.93
N LEU A 42 28.37 -40.01 7.29
CA LEU A 42 28.60 -38.90 6.37
C LEU A 42 29.62 -39.23 5.28
N ARG A 43 30.49 -40.23 5.45
CA ARG A 43 31.45 -40.69 4.43
C ARG A 43 30.71 -41.30 3.21
N ARG A 44 29.47 -41.68 3.38
CA ARG A 44 28.61 -42.21 2.30
C ARG A 44 27.82 -41.12 1.58
N ALA A 45 27.99 -39.87 1.97
CA ALA A 45 27.32 -38.74 1.30
C ALA A 45 27.84 -38.61 -0.15
N ARG A 46 26.89 -38.53 -1.09
CA ARG A 46 27.22 -38.36 -2.50
C ARG A 46 27.34 -36.87 -2.82
N THR A 47 28.42 -36.50 -3.44
CA THR A 47 28.67 -35.14 -3.93
C THR A 47 28.55 -35.09 -5.45
N TYR A 48 28.41 -33.89 -5.99
CA TYR A 48 28.34 -33.64 -7.42
C TYR A 48 29.21 -32.43 -7.78
N PRO A 49 29.70 -32.30 -9.04
CA PRO A 49 30.53 -31.18 -9.47
C PRO A 49 29.81 -29.86 -9.43
N LEU A 50 30.46 -28.79 -8.96
CA LEU A 50 29.92 -27.43 -8.91
C LEU A 50 29.51 -26.93 -10.31
N ALA A 51 30.25 -27.28 -11.35
CA ALA A 51 30.00 -26.88 -12.73
C ALA A 51 28.64 -27.35 -13.27
N GLY A 52 28.08 -28.46 -12.76
CA GLY A 52 26.80 -28.99 -13.18
C GLY A 52 25.61 -28.48 -12.31
N ARG A 53 25.87 -27.62 -11.32
CA ARG A 53 24.82 -27.16 -10.40
C ARG A 53 24.01 -26.00 -10.99
N PRO A 54 22.67 -26.08 -11.07
CA PRO A 54 21.85 -24.92 -11.35
C PRO A 54 22.07 -23.83 -10.28
N SER A 55 22.59 -22.68 -10.67
CA SER A 55 22.87 -21.55 -9.75
C SER A 55 21.99 -20.37 -10.10
N LYS A 56 21.51 -19.67 -9.06
CA LYS A 56 20.60 -18.52 -9.20
C LYS A 56 21.31 -17.18 -9.37
N VAL A 57 22.60 -17.15 -9.18
CA VAL A 57 23.45 -15.95 -9.28
C VAL A 57 24.62 -16.28 -10.20
N GLN A 58 24.81 -15.47 -11.20
CA GLN A 58 25.91 -15.57 -12.19
C GLN A 58 26.86 -14.40 -12.00
N VAL A 59 28.13 -14.58 -12.39
CA VAL A 59 29.15 -13.54 -12.24
C VAL A 59 28.87 -12.32 -13.14
N ASP A 60 28.23 -12.52 -14.26
CA ASP A 60 27.80 -11.48 -15.21
C ASP A 60 26.61 -10.65 -14.72
N GLU A 61 25.93 -11.09 -13.66
CA GLU A 61 24.87 -10.31 -12.97
C GLU A 61 25.44 -9.39 -11.89
N LEU A 62 26.73 -9.50 -11.56
CA LEU A 62 27.36 -8.66 -10.57
C LEU A 62 27.59 -7.26 -11.14
N PRO A 63 27.32 -6.20 -10.35
CA PRO A 63 27.51 -4.84 -10.81
C PRO A 63 28.99 -4.44 -10.82
N GLU A 64 29.34 -3.44 -11.62
CA GLU A 64 30.61 -2.73 -11.47
C GLU A 64 30.64 -1.94 -10.15
N PRO A 65 31.83 -1.70 -9.57
CA PRO A 65 32.00 -0.87 -8.40
C PRO A 65 31.45 0.55 -8.61
N LEU A 66 30.88 1.13 -7.55
CA LEU A 66 30.45 2.53 -7.57
C LEU A 66 31.67 3.45 -7.50
N CYS A 67 31.60 4.58 -8.19
CA CYS A 67 32.57 5.67 -8.10
C CYS A 67 31.88 7.01 -7.85
N ALA A 68 32.63 7.99 -7.35
CA ALA A 68 32.11 9.33 -7.14
C ALA A 68 31.77 10.02 -8.48
N GLY A 69 30.76 10.87 -8.48
CA GLY A 69 30.37 11.67 -9.66
C GLY A 69 29.49 10.94 -10.68
N LEU A 70 29.01 9.73 -10.38
CA LEU A 70 28.06 9.05 -11.25
C LEU A 70 26.77 9.86 -11.39
N SER A 71 26.26 9.95 -12.60
CA SER A 71 24.88 10.35 -12.83
C SER A 71 23.90 9.33 -12.26
N PHE A 72 22.64 9.73 -12.06
CA PHE A 72 21.62 8.81 -11.57
C PHE A 72 21.38 7.61 -12.51
N ALA A 73 21.44 7.84 -13.83
CA ALA A 73 21.34 6.78 -14.82
C ALA A 73 22.47 5.74 -14.67
N GLU A 74 23.72 6.22 -14.55
CA GLU A 74 24.88 5.33 -14.33
C GLU A 74 24.80 4.58 -13.00
N PHE A 75 24.29 5.24 -11.94
CA PHE A 75 24.02 4.57 -10.67
C PHE A 75 23.01 3.43 -10.85
N LEU A 76 21.90 3.68 -11.56
CA LEU A 76 20.88 2.65 -11.82
C LEU A 76 21.45 1.46 -12.61
N ASP A 77 22.33 1.71 -13.56
CA ASP A 77 22.98 0.65 -14.34
C ASP A 77 23.88 -0.23 -13.46
N ARG A 78 24.41 0.30 -12.35
CA ARG A 78 25.20 -0.42 -11.35
C ARG A 78 24.40 -1.02 -10.19
N VAL A 79 23.07 -0.85 -10.15
CA VAL A 79 22.23 -1.62 -9.21
C VAL A 79 22.23 -3.09 -9.64
N PRO A 80 22.53 -4.07 -8.76
CA PRO A 80 22.53 -5.49 -9.11
C PRO A 80 21.24 -5.93 -9.79
N ASN A 81 21.34 -6.67 -10.90
CA ASN A 81 20.15 -7.17 -11.62
C ASN A 81 19.63 -8.49 -11.01
N ILE A 82 19.51 -8.53 -9.70
CA ILE A 82 19.12 -9.70 -8.90
C ILE A 82 18.01 -9.30 -7.94
N LEU A 83 17.04 -10.20 -7.69
CA LEU A 83 15.96 -10.01 -6.72
C LEU A 83 15.26 -8.64 -6.88
N ALA A 84 15.30 -7.79 -5.84
CA ALA A 84 14.63 -6.51 -5.84
C ALA A 84 15.16 -5.53 -6.91
N GLY A 85 16.44 -5.59 -7.26
CA GLY A 85 17.01 -4.80 -8.35
C GLY A 85 16.45 -5.21 -9.71
N ALA A 86 16.30 -6.51 -9.96
CA ALA A 86 15.63 -7.02 -11.15
C ALA A 86 14.15 -6.62 -11.18
N ASP A 87 13.45 -6.73 -10.06
CA ASP A 87 12.04 -6.32 -9.95
C ASP A 87 11.87 -4.81 -10.18
N LEU A 88 12.81 -3.98 -9.70
CA LEU A 88 12.82 -2.54 -9.98
C LEU A 88 12.93 -2.27 -11.49
N ARG A 89 13.87 -2.91 -12.18
CA ARG A 89 14.04 -2.75 -13.64
C ARG A 89 12.78 -3.19 -14.41
N LYS A 90 12.17 -4.30 -14.01
CA LYS A 90 10.92 -4.79 -14.59
C LYS A 90 9.75 -3.81 -14.34
N ALA A 91 9.64 -3.26 -13.14
CA ALA A 91 8.63 -2.26 -12.80
C ALA A 91 8.81 -0.99 -13.65
N VAL A 92 10.04 -0.47 -13.77
CA VAL A 92 10.36 0.68 -14.62
C VAL A 92 10.00 0.39 -16.08
N ALA A 93 10.39 -0.77 -16.61
CA ALA A 93 10.09 -1.16 -17.99
C ALA A 93 8.58 -1.28 -18.24
N ALA A 94 7.83 -1.90 -17.32
CA ALA A 94 6.37 -2.04 -17.43
C ALA A 94 5.65 -0.69 -17.40
N ILE A 95 6.01 0.20 -16.46
CA ILE A 95 5.42 1.54 -16.34
C ILE A 95 5.74 2.38 -17.58
N THR A 96 7.00 2.40 -18.01
CA THR A 96 7.45 3.13 -19.19
C THR A 96 6.74 2.63 -20.45
N LYS A 97 6.63 1.31 -20.62
CA LYS A 97 5.90 0.70 -21.75
C LYS A 97 4.41 1.06 -21.72
N ALA A 98 3.77 1.00 -20.56
CA ALA A 98 2.39 1.40 -20.39
C ALA A 98 2.20 2.88 -20.78
N ARG A 99 3.03 3.78 -20.23
CA ARG A 99 2.98 5.21 -20.53
C ARG A 99 3.15 5.53 -22.02
N ARG A 100 4.16 4.93 -22.67
CA ARG A 100 4.42 5.11 -24.10
C ARG A 100 3.30 4.55 -24.97
N GLY A 101 2.68 3.46 -24.54
CA GLY A 101 1.57 2.81 -25.25
C GLY A 101 0.19 3.41 -24.95
N GLY A 102 0.11 4.54 -24.21
CA GLY A 102 -1.16 5.17 -23.83
C GLY A 102 -2.01 4.27 -22.91
N ARG A 103 -1.37 3.39 -22.13
CA ARG A 103 -2.05 2.48 -21.19
C ARG A 103 -2.07 3.06 -19.79
N GLY A 104 -3.08 2.69 -19.01
CA GLY A 104 -3.26 3.18 -17.64
C GLY A 104 -2.17 2.71 -16.68
N VAL A 105 -1.75 3.61 -15.81
CA VAL A 105 -0.93 3.33 -14.62
C VAL A 105 -1.71 3.83 -13.41
N ALA A 106 -2.38 2.92 -12.71
CA ALA A 106 -3.19 3.23 -11.54
C ALA A 106 -2.37 3.00 -10.26
N LEU A 107 -2.40 3.98 -9.37
CA LEU A 107 -1.74 3.93 -8.07
C LEU A 107 -2.77 3.77 -6.96
N GLY A 108 -2.75 2.64 -6.24
CA GLY A 108 -3.46 2.47 -4.98
C GLY A 108 -2.49 2.72 -3.82
N MET A 109 -2.81 3.63 -2.89
CA MET A 109 -1.88 3.94 -1.81
C MET A 109 -2.56 4.15 -0.46
N GLY A 110 -1.84 3.81 0.60
CA GLY A 110 -2.16 4.23 1.97
C GLY A 110 -1.80 5.70 2.21
N ALA A 111 -2.00 6.16 3.43
CA ALA A 111 -1.65 7.54 3.82
C ALA A 111 -0.16 7.74 4.11
N HIS A 112 0.60 6.67 4.38
CA HIS A 112 2.00 6.77 4.75
C HIS A 112 2.88 7.51 3.72
N PRO A 113 2.71 7.34 2.39
CA PRO A 113 3.47 8.11 1.41
C PRO A 113 3.31 9.63 1.54
N ILE A 114 2.12 10.13 1.92
CA ILE A 114 1.91 11.56 2.20
C ILE A 114 2.70 11.98 3.45
N LYS A 115 2.65 11.16 4.51
CA LYS A 115 3.33 11.42 5.79
C LYS A 115 4.86 11.49 5.67
N VAL A 116 5.44 10.76 4.73
CA VAL A 116 6.89 10.77 4.46
C VAL A 116 7.28 11.70 3.30
N GLY A 117 6.39 12.63 2.91
CA GLY A 117 6.72 13.75 2.02
C GLY A 117 6.73 13.44 0.53
N LEU A 118 6.11 12.33 0.07
CA LEU A 118 6.14 11.94 -1.34
C LEU A 118 5.13 12.65 -2.24
N SER A 119 4.24 13.48 -1.70
CA SER A 119 3.22 14.18 -2.49
C SER A 119 3.77 14.97 -3.68
N PRO A 120 4.88 15.73 -3.57
CA PRO A 120 5.43 16.45 -4.72
C PRO A 120 5.88 15.54 -5.87
N ILE A 121 6.49 14.38 -5.55
CA ILE A 121 6.94 13.42 -6.56
C ILE A 121 5.74 12.75 -7.24
N LEU A 122 4.71 12.40 -6.46
CA LEU A 122 3.47 11.84 -6.99
C LEU A 122 2.77 12.82 -7.93
N ILE A 123 2.70 14.09 -7.54
CA ILE A 123 2.10 15.17 -8.36
C ILE A 123 2.89 15.36 -9.66
N ASP A 124 4.23 15.39 -9.63
CA ASP A 124 5.06 15.48 -10.82
C ASP A 124 4.81 14.30 -11.79
N LEU A 125 4.70 13.08 -11.27
CA LEU A 125 4.37 11.91 -12.10
C LEU A 125 2.95 11.98 -12.68
N MET A 126 1.98 12.59 -11.97
CA MET A 126 0.65 12.87 -12.52
C MET A 126 0.71 13.95 -13.61
N GLU A 127 1.44 15.03 -13.41
CA GLU A 127 1.64 16.11 -14.39
C GLU A 127 2.29 15.62 -15.68
N ARG A 128 3.24 14.70 -15.57
CA ARG A 128 3.88 14.03 -16.72
C ARG A 128 3.01 12.94 -17.35
N GLY A 129 1.82 12.68 -16.81
CA GLY A 129 0.91 11.63 -17.26
C GLY A 129 1.48 10.22 -17.09
N VAL A 130 2.41 10.02 -16.18
CA VAL A 130 2.91 8.68 -15.79
C VAL A 130 1.89 7.98 -14.93
N ILE A 131 1.42 8.64 -13.88
CA ILE A 131 0.30 8.16 -13.06
C ILE A 131 -1.00 8.70 -13.65
N THR A 132 -1.89 7.81 -14.04
CA THR A 132 -3.15 8.15 -14.72
C THR A 132 -4.36 8.12 -13.80
N SER A 133 -4.25 7.54 -12.61
CA SER A 133 -5.29 7.54 -11.58
C SER A 133 -4.70 7.21 -10.22
N VAL A 134 -5.34 7.69 -9.15
CA VAL A 134 -4.94 7.40 -7.76
C VAL A 134 -6.14 6.90 -6.97
N ALA A 135 -5.95 5.85 -6.18
CA ALA A 135 -6.91 5.35 -5.21
C ALA A 135 -6.32 5.49 -3.79
N LEU A 136 -7.02 6.16 -2.90
CA LEU A 136 -6.61 6.43 -1.52
C LEU A 136 -7.48 5.67 -0.53
N ASN A 137 -6.94 5.37 0.65
CA ASN A 137 -7.77 5.07 1.81
C ASN A 137 -8.31 6.37 2.45
N GLY A 138 -9.24 6.26 3.41
CA GLY A 138 -9.81 7.43 4.06
C GLY A 138 -8.78 8.29 4.81
N ALA A 139 -7.76 7.70 5.44
CA ALA A 139 -6.68 8.47 6.06
C ALA A 139 -5.91 9.35 5.05
N GLY A 140 -5.84 8.94 3.79
CA GLY A 140 -5.18 9.71 2.73
C GLY A 140 -5.76 11.10 2.54
N ILE A 141 -7.11 11.23 2.54
CA ILE A 141 -7.74 12.56 2.39
C ILE A 141 -7.50 13.47 3.58
N ILE A 142 -7.35 12.89 4.77
CA ILE A 142 -7.10 13.64 6.01
C ILE A 142 -5.72 14.28 5.92
N HIS A 143 -4.69 13.47 5.71
CA HIS A 143 -3.31 13.96 5.63
C HIS A 143 -3.10 14.92 4.46
N ASP A 144 -3.71 14.66 3.30
CA ASP A 144 -3.63 15.53 2.13
C ASP A 144 -4.30 16.89 2.38
N PHE A 145 -5.50 16.90 3.00
CA PHE A 145 -6.20 18.12 3.37
C PHE A 145 -5.44 18.93 4.44
N GLU A 146 -4.94 18.27 5.48
CA GLU A 146 -4.18 18.94 6.55
C GLU A 146 -2.90 19.58 6.01
N MET A 147 -2.17 18.87 5.14
CA MET A 147 -1.00 19.43 4.46
C MET A 147 -1.38 20.64 3.60
N ALA A 148 -2.49 20.60 2.87
CA ALA A 148 -2.95 21.71 2.05
C ALA A 148 -3.37 22.92 2.89
N ALA A 149 -4.06 22.68 4.00
CA ALA A 149 -4.64 23.72 4.85
C ALA A 149 -3.65 24.32 5.84
N GLY A 150 -2.89 23.50 6.55
CA GLY A 150 -2.04 23.88 7.65
C GLY A 150 -0.54 23.67 7.41
N GLY A 151 -0.14 23.05 6.31
CA GLY A 151 1.27 22.75 6.00
C GLY A 151 1.89 21.68 6.93
N LYS A 152 1.08 21.02 7.72
CA LYS A 152 1.50 19.98 8.67
C LYS A 152 0.40 18.95 8.85
N THR A 153 0.76 17.72 9.20
CA THR A 153 -0.16 16.62 9.46
C THR A 153 0.45 15.60 10.39
N SER A 154 -0.31 14.53 10.73
CA SER A 154 0.13 13.43 11.60
C SER A 154 0.37 13.87 13.03
N GLU A 155 -0.73 14.15 13.75
CA GLU A 155 -0.69 14.55 15.17
C GLU A 155 -0.02 13.50 16.05
N GLU A 156 0.47 13.95 17.22
CA GLU A 156 1.03 13.08 18.26
C GLU A 156 -0.10 12.34 18.98
N VAL A 157 -0.20 11.02 18.71
CA VAL A 157 -1.36 10.22 19.14
C VAL A 157 -1.41 10.00 20.64
N GLY A 158 -0.28 9.63 21.28
CA GLY A 158 -0.24 9.21 22.68
C GLY A 158 -0.87 10.22 23.64
N PRO A 159 -0.34 11.46 23.73
CA PRO A 159 -0.87 12.49 24.63
C PRO A 159 -2.31 12.92 24.27
N GLY A 160 -2.69 12.80 23.01
CA GLY A 160 -4.04 13.11 22.55
C GLY A 160 -5.06 12.05 22.96
N LEU A 161 -4.68 10.79 22.87
CA LEU A 161 -5.55 9.64 23.19
C LEU A 161 -5.92 9.62 24.66
N ASP A 162 -4.95 9.81 25.57
CA ASP A 162 -5.19 9.85 27.02
C ASP A 162 -6.22 10.88 27.45
N LYS A 163 -6.34 11.98 26.69
CA LYS A 163 -7.26 13.09 26.97
C LYS A 163 -8.53 13.06 26.11
N GLY A 164 -8.72 12.03 25.29
CA GLY A 164 -9.83 11.94 24.33
C GLY A 164 -9.80 13.03 23.25
N LYS A 165 -8.63 13.60 22.94
CA LYS A 165 -8.46 14.68 21.95
C LYS A 165 -7.95 14.20 20.61
N PHE A 166 -7.42 12.99 20.55
CA PHE A 166 -6.91 12.40 19.32
C PHE A 166 -7.95 12.42 18.20
N GLY A 167 -7.58 12.99 17.06
CA GLY A 167 -8.44 13.04 15.88
C GLY A 167 -9.60 14.05 15.93
N MET A 168 -9.65 14.89 16.98
CA MET A 168 -10.75 15.83 17.20
C MET A 168 -10.46 17.25 16.66
N ALA A 169 -9.54 17.35 15.68
CA ALA A 169 -9.26 18.62 15.00
C ALA A 169 -10.53 19.12 14.28
N ARG A 170 -11.09 20.22 14.79
CA ARG A 170 -12.37 20.78 14.36
C ARG A 170 -12.39 21.06 12.84
N GLU A 171 -11.37 21.73 12.34
CA GLU A 171 -11.27 22.14 10.94
C GLU A 171 -11.19 20.93 10.00
N THR A 172 -10.45 19.90 10.35
CA THR A 172 -10.30 18.66 9.59
C THR A 172 -11.65 17.92 9.51
N GLY A 173 -12.23 17.59 10.65
CA GLY A 173 -13.47 16.81 10.71
C GLY A 173 -14.66 17.58 10.12
N ALA A 174 -14.88 18.84 10.54
CA ALA A 174 -16.00 19.62 10.07
C ALA A 174 -15.94 19.91 8.57
N THR A 175 -14.76 20.23 8.03
CA THR A 175 -14.63 20.56 6.60
C THR A 175 -14.80 19.32 5.74
N LEU A 176 -14.08 18.24 6.02
CA LEU A 176 -14.16 17.03 5.21
C LEU A 176 -15.57 16.43 5.22
N ASN A 177 -16.20 16.29 6.39
CA ASN A 177 -17.56 15.76 6.48
C ASN A 177 -18.60 16.65 5.76
N ARG A 178 -18.47 17.98 5.86
CA ARG A 178 -19.34 18.91 5.11
C ARG A 178 -19.17 18.76 3.61
N VAL A 179 -17.92 18.63 3.13
CA VAL A 179 -17.60 18.46 1.70
C VAL A 179 -18.10 17.12 1.18
N ILE A 180 -17.89 16.04 1.91
CA ILE A 180 -18.38 14.69 1.55
C ILE A 180 -19.90 14.69 1.45
N ARG A 181 -20.60 15.28 2.43
CA ARG A 181 -22.07 15.39 2.43
C ARG A 181 -22.58 16.19 1.23
N ALA A 182 -21.94 17.32 0.93
CA ALA A 182 -22.30 18.13 -0.23
C ALA A 182 -22.02 17.40 -1.55
N GLY A 183 -20.90 16.68 -1.65
CA GLY A 183 -20.55 15.83 -2.80
C GLY A 183 -21.56 14.70 -3.01
N ALA A 184 -21.90 13.96 -1.95
CA ALA A 184 -22.88 12.87 -2.01
C ALA A 184 -24.26 13.30 -2.52
N LYS A 185 -24.72 14.53 -2.15
CA LYS A 185 -25.94 15.13 -2.70
C LYS A 185 -25.87 15.39 -4.21
N LYS A 186 -24.67 15.69 -4.72
CA LYS A 186 -24.40 15.93 -6.15
C LYS A 186 -23.97 14.66 -6.89
N ASN A 187 -24.06 13.49 -6.24
CA ASN A 187 -23.62 12.21 -6.79
C ASN A 187 -22.13 12.18 -7.17
N LEU A 188 -21.27 12.88 -6.41
CA LEU A 188 -19.82 12.85 -6.55
C LEU A 188 -19.21 11.81 -5.61
N GLY A 189 -18.04 11.27 -5.99
CA GLY A 189 -17.20 10.50 -5.10
C GLY A 189 -16.52 11.40 -4.04
N ILE A 190 -15.93 10.78 -3.02
CA ILE A 190 -15.17 11.50 -1.97
C ILE A 190 -13.97 12.19 -2.61
N GLY A 191 -13.21 11.45 -3.45
CA GLY A 191 -12.00 11.98 -4.09
C GLY A 191 -12.28 13.21 -4.93
N GLU A 192 -13.30 13.15 -5.77
CA GLU A 192 -13.74 14.26 -6.63
C GLU A 192 -14.20 15.47 -5.79
N ALA A 193 -15.07 15.24 -4.80
CA ALA A 193 -15.62 16.31 -3.98
C ALA A 193 -14.54 17.03 -3.17
N VAL A 194 -13.65 16.29 -2.50
CA VAL A 194 -12.57 16.86 -1.68
C VAL A 194 -11.51 17.51 -2.55
N GLY A 195 -11.12 16.87 -3.66
CA GLY A 195 -10.15 17.44 -4.61
C GLY A 195 -10.62 18.78 -5.19
N ALA A 196 -11.86 18.85 -5.66
CA ALA A 196 -12.45 20.08 -6.16
C ALA A 196 -12.54 21.18 -5.07
N HIS A 197 -12.85 20.79 -3.83
CA HIS A 197 -12.89 21.72 -2.71
C HIS A 197 -11.53 22.33 -2.40
N ILE A 198 -10.46 21.50 -2.32
CA ILE A 198 -9.12 22.00 -2.04
C ILE A 198 -8.60 22.85 -3.21
N ALA A 199 -8.79 22.41 -4.46
CA ALA A 199 -8.31 23.13 -5.64
C ALA A 199 -8.90 24.54 -5.75
N ARG A 200 -10.21 24.71 -5.48
CA ARG A 200 -10.92 26.00 -5.52
C ARG A 200 -10.72 26.82 -4.25
N GLY A 201 -10.32 26.19 -3.14
CA GLY A 201 -10.13 26.84 -1.84
C GLY A 201 -8.90 27.74 -1.80
N ARG A 202 -8.88 28.64 -0.79
CA ARG A 202 -7.73 29.51 -0.50
C ARG A 202 -6.81 28.85 0.53
N TYR A 203 -6.27 27.67 0.20
CA TYR A 203 -5.35 26.93 1.06
C TYR A 203 -3.90 27.24 0.66
N ALA A 204 -3.08 27.67 1.63
CA ALA A 204 -1.73 28.18 1.39
C ALA A 204 -0.81 27.13 0.74
N HIS A 205 -1.02 25.84 1.09
CA HIS A 205 -0.15 24.75 0.63
C HIS A 205 -0.84 23.80 -0.35
N LYS A 206 -1.95 24.20 -0.99
CA LYS A 206 -2.71 23.34 -1.90
C LYS A 206 -1.91 22.79 -3.09
N LYS A 207 -0.79 23.41 -3.45
CA LYS A 207 0.13 22.89 -4.47
C LYS A 207 0.73 21.53 -4.13
N ASN A 208 0.77 21.18 -2.84
CA ASN A 208 1.27 19.91 -2.34
C ASN A 208 0.17 18.85 -2.14
N SER A 209 -1.08 19.17 -2.50
CA SER A 209 -2.22 18.25 -2.37
C SER A 209 -2.37 17.41 -3.64
N ILE A 210 -2.31 16.09 -3.47
CA ILE A 210 -2.58 15.11 -4.53
C ILE A 210 -4.01 15.23 -5.03
N LEU A 211 -4.97 15.42 -4.11
CA LEU A 211 -6.39 15.59 -4.43
C LEU A 211 -6.63 16.86 -5.28
N ALA A 212 -6.01 17.98 -4.88
CA ALA A 212 -6.11 19.22 -5.66
C ALA A 212 -5.43 19.11 -7.04
N ALA A 213 -4.30 18.41 -7.10
CA ALA A 213 -3.62 18.12 -8.37
C ALA A 213 -4.49 17.24 -9.28
N GLY A 214 -5.11 16.20 -8.75
CA GLY A 214 -6.06 15.37 -9.49
C GLY A 214 -7.20 16.19 -10.11
N ALA A 215 -7.83 17.07 -9.32
CA ALA A 215 -8.90 17.95 -9.80
C ALA A 215 -8.43 18.94 -10.85
N ARG A 216 -7.20 19.45 -10.75
CA ARG A 216 -6.60 20.38 -11.72
C ARG A 216 -6.21 19.69 -13.03
N LEU A 217 -5.68 18.49 -12.95
CA LEU A 217 -5.12 17.74 -14.09
C LEU A 217 -6.16 16.86 -14.78
N GLY A 218 -7.36 16.70 -14.21
CA GLY A 218 -8.33 15.73 -14.69
C GLY A 218 -7.91 14.28 -14.43
N VAL A 219 -6.97 14.06 -13.49
CA VAL A 219 -6.56 12.71 -13.05
C VAL A 219 -7.53 12.22 -11.99
N PRO A 220 -8.27 11.13 -12.24
CA PRO A 220 -9.25 10.61 -11.30
C PRO A 220 -8.60 10.18 -9.99
N ILE A 221 -9.20 10.63 -8.88
CA ILE A 221 -8.83 10.18 -7.54
C ILE A 221 -10.04 9.59 -6.86
N THR A 222 -9.93 8.34 -6.41
CA THR A 222 -10.97 7.62 -5.69
C THR A 222 -10.58 7.39 -4.23
N VAL A 223 -11.56 7.34 -3.33
CA VAL A 223 -11.31 7.18 -1.89
C VAL A 223 -12.16 6.04 -1.33
N HIS A 224 -11.49 5.11 -0.70
CA HIS A 224 -12.08 3.88 -0.19
C HIS A 224 -11.98 3.84 1.33
N VAL A 225 -13.10 3.96 2.00
CA VAL A 225 -13.16 4.02 3.46
C VAL A 225 -13.60 2.69 4.07
N ALA A 226 -13.10 2.41 5.27
CA ALA A 226 -13.71 1.47 6.20
C ALA A 226 -14.29 2.29 7.35
N ILE A 227 -15.60 2.23 7.56
CA ILE A 227 -16.26 3.02 8.60
C ILE A 227 -15.69 2.68 9.98
N GLY A 228 -15.32 3.72 10.72
CA GLY A 228 -14.70 3.59 12.05
C GLY A 228 -13.17 3.62 12.06
N THR A 229 -12.48 3.53 10.90
CA THR A 229 -11.01 3.55 10.85
C THR A 229 -10.40 4.97 10.78
N ASP A 230 -11.17 5.96 10.33
CA ASP A 230 -10.69 7.31 10.10
C ASP A 230 -11.21 8.30 11.14
N ILE A 231 -10.40 9.26 11.54
CA ILE A 231 -10.72 10.23 12.61
C ILE A 231 -11.96 11.08 12.29
N ILE A 232 -12.26 11.32 11.01
CA ILE A 232 -13.44 12.07 10.61
C ILE A 232 -14.76 11.35 10.94
N HIS A 233 -14.71 10.03 11.15
CA HIS A 233 -15.90 9.24 11.51
C HIS A 233 -16.31 9.47 12.97
N MET A 234 -15.39 9.82 13.86
CA MET A 234 -15.66 10.16 15.26
C MET A 234 -16.21 11.58 15.43
N HIS A 235 -16.06 12.44 14.41
CA HIS A 235 -16.46 13.84 14.50
C HIS A 235 -18.00 13.98 14.51
N PRO A 236 -18.59 14.89 15.32
CA PRO A 236 -20.05 15.06 15.42
C PRO A 236 -20.76 15.40 14.09
N SER A 237 -20.01 15.92 13.11
CA SER A 237 -20.53 16.21 11.77
C SER A 237 -20.53 15.01 10.82
N ALA A 238 -20.08 13.82 11.26
CA ALA A 238 -20.05 12.64 10.42
C ALA A 238 -21.47 12.24 9.96
N ASP A 239 -21.56 11.84 8.68
CA ASP A 239 -22.80 11.37 8.06
C ASP A 239 -22.45 10.05 7.34
N GLY A 240 -22.77 8.94 8.01
CA GLY A 240 -22.45 7.60 7.52
C GLY A 240 -23.13 7.28 6.19
N ALA A 241 -24.35 7.80 5.94
CA ALA A 241 -25.05 7.59 4.69
C ALA A 241 -24.34 8.33 3.53
N ALA A 242 -23.91 9.57 3.75
CA ALA A 242 -23.17 10.34 2.76
C ALA A 242 -21.80 9.73 2.47
N ILE A 243 -21.08 9.30 3.50
CA ILE A 243 -19.77 8.63 3.38
C ILE A 243 -19.93 7.34 2.59
N GLY A 244 -20.91 6.50 2.94
CA GLY A 244 -21.19 5.23 2.26
C GLY A 244 -21.54 5.43 0.79
N LYS A 245 -22.44 6.38 0.49
CA LYS A 245 -22.84 6.71 -0.89
C LYS A 245 -21.65 7.20 -1.73
N ALA A 246 -20.85 8.12 -1.21
CA ALA A 246 -19.74 8.71 -1.94
C ALA A 246 -18.58 7.71 -2.13
N SER A 247 -18.26 6.88 -1.11
CA SER A 247 -17.25 5.84 -1.24
C SER A 247 -17.68 4.71 -2.18
N MET A 248 -18.97 4.35 -2.22
CA MET A 248 -19.49 3.41 -3.20
C MET A 248 -19.36 3.96 -4.63
N ARG A 249 -19.61 5.24 -4.82
CA ARG A 249 -19.39 5.92 -6.10
C ARG A 249 -17.91 5.81 -6.53
N ASP A 250 -16.99 6.09 -5.61
CA ASP A 250 -15.55 5.94 -5.86
C ASP A 250 -15.15 4.48 -6.18
N PHE A 251 -15.79 3.49 -5.53
CA PHE A 251 -15.54 2.08 -5.86
C PHE A 251 -15.98 1.75 -7.29
N HIS A 252 -17.15 2.21 -7.72
CA HIS A 252 -17.59 2.00 -9.10
C HIS A 252 -16.65 2.66 -10.09
N TYR A 253 -16.21 3.88 -9.80
CA TYR A 253 -15.25 4.58 -10.66
C TYR A 253 -13.89 3.88 -10.71
N LEU A 254 -13.40 3.37 -9.60
CA LEU A 254 -12.18 2.54 -9.61
C LEU A 254 -12.36 1.27 -10.44
N ALA A 255 -13.55 0.65 -10.41
CA ALA A 255 -13.82 -0.53 -11.23
C ALA A 255 -13.76 -0.20 -12.73
N GLU A 256 -14.26 0.96 -13.15
CA GLU A 256 -14.13 1.46 -14.53
C GLU A 256 -12.66 1.71 -14.91
N ILE A 257 -11.88 2.34 -14.03
CA ILE A 257 -10.43 2.54 -14.22
C ILE A 257 -9.74 1.18 -14.40
N VAL A 258 -10.03 0.22 -13.51
CA VAL A 258 -9.43 -1.12 -13.55
C VAL A 258 -9.83 -1.88 -14.82
N ALA A 259 -11.05 -1.69 -15.32
CA ALA A 259 -11.49 -2.28 -16.60
C ALA A 259 -10.62 -1.85 -17.77
N GLY A 260 -10.04 -0.64 -17.73
CA GLY A 260 -9.11 -0.12 -18.74
C GLY A 260 -7.65 -0.52 -18.55
N LEU A 261 -7.28 -1.31 -17.54
CA LEU A 261 -5.88 -1.67 -17.24
C LEU A 261 -5.32 -2.86 -18.04
N GLU A 262 -5.95 -3.25 -19.14
CA GLU A 262 -5.32 -4.25 -20.03
C GLU A 262 -4.00 -3.73 -20.58
N ARG A 263 -2.90 -4.48 -20.38
CA ARG A 263 -1.51 -4.07 -20.66
C ARG A 263 -1.04 -2.84 -19.88
N GLY A 264 -1.79 -2.45 -18.86
CA GLY A 264 -1.46 -1.37 -17.94
C GLY A 264 -0.77 -1.89 -16.69
N VAL A 265 -0.63 -0.98 -15.71
CA VAL A 265 0.04 -1.24 -14.45
C VAL A 265 -0.85 -0.84 -13.28
N TYR A 266 -0.90 -1.66 -12.24
CA TYR A 266 -1.43 -1.29 -10.92
C TYR A 266 -0.32 -1.31 -9.88
N ILE A 267 -0.14 -0.22 -9.16
CA ILE A 267 0.85 -0.08 -8.09
C ILE A 267 0.12 -0.01 -6.76
N ASN A 268 0.48 -0.87 -5.81
CA ASN A 268 0.10 -0.74 -4.40
C ASN A 268 1.27 -0.13 -3.64
N LEU A 269 1.09 1.07 -3.10
CA LEU A 269 2.12 1.81 -2.37
C LEU A 269 1.71 1.96 -0.90
N GLY A 270 2.26 1.13 -0.03
CA GLY A 270 2.06 1.23 1.41
C GLY A 270 0.62 1.02 1.88
N SER A 271 -0.19 0.24 1.18
CA SER A 271 -1.52 -0.16 1.66
C SER A 271 -1.56 -1.65 1.99
N ALA A 272 -1.58 -1.96 3.30
CA ALA A 272 -1.55 -3.32 3.80
C ALA A 272 -2.88 -4.08 3.65
N VAL A 273 -4.01 -3.37 3.67
CA VAL A 273 -5.36 -3.97 3.77
C VAL A 273 -6.33 -3.38 2.75
N ILE A 274 -6.68 -2.09 2.87
CA ILE A 274 -7.83 -1.49 2.17
C ILE A 274 -7.68 -1.59 0.65
N LEU A 275 -6.61 -1.02 0.08
CA LEU A 275 -6.47 -0.96 -1.38
C LEU A 275 -6.28 -2.34 -2.03
N PRO A 276 -5.52 -3.31 -1.46
CA PRO A 276 -5.47 -4.67 -1.97
C PRO A 276 -6.83 -5.37 -2.02
N GLU A 277 -7.67 -5.14 -0.99
CA GLU A 277 -9.03 -5.71 -0.95
C GLU A 277 -9.96 -5.03 -1.96
N VAL A 278 -9.90 -3.71 -2.07
CA VAL A 278 -10.69 -2.96 -3.03
C VAL A 278 -10.29 -3.29 -4.47
N PHE A 279 -8.98 -3.32 -4.77
CA PHE A 279 -8.46 -3.60 -6.10
C PHE A 279 -8.90 -4.97 -6.62
N VAL A 280 -8.77 -6.03 -5.81
CA VAL A 280 -9.16 -7.37 -6.26
C VAL A 280 -10.66 -7.48 -6.51
N LYS A 281 -11.51 -6.72 -5.80
CA LYS A 281 -12.96 -6.65 -6.04
C LYS A 281 -13.28 -5.85 -7.29
N ALA A 282 -12.63 -4.71 -7.49
CA ALA A 282 -12.75 -3.91 -8.70
C ALA A 282 -12.35 -4.71 -9.95
N LEU A 283 -11.22 -5.45 -9.88
CA LEU A 283 -10.77 -6.33 -10.94
C LEU A 283 -11.76 -7.47 -11.22
N ASN A 284 -12.29 -8.09 -10.15
CA ASN A 284 -13.29 -9.15 -10.32
C ASN A 284 -14.57 -8.62 -10.97
N LEU A 285 -15.04 -7.43 -10.52
CA LEU A 285 -16.21 -6.79 -11.12
C LEU A 285 -15.97 -6.45 -12.59
N ALA A 286 -14.85 -5.86 -12.94
CA ALA A 286 -14.48 -5.56 -14.31
C ALA A 286 -14.48 -6.82 -15.18
N ARG A 287 -13.87 -7.91 -14.70
CA ARG A 287 -13.85 -9.20 -15.43
C ARG A 287 -15.23 -9.85 -15.53
N ASN A 288 -16.06 -9.76 -14.50
CA ASN A 288 -17.45 -10.24 -14.52
C ASN A 288 -18.30 -9.50 -15.56
N LEU A 289 -18.04 -8.21 -15.75
CA LEU A 289 -18.70 -7.38 -16.78
C LEU A 289 -18.10 -7.55 -18.18
N GLY A 290 -17.21 -8.53 -18.39
CA GLY A 290 -16.67 -8.90 -19.70
C GLY A 290 -15.36 -8.21 -20.09
N HIS A 291 -14.81 -7.33 -19.26
CA HIS A 291 -13.50 -6.71 -19.52
C HIS A 291 -12.37 -7.71 -19.26
N ARG A 292 -11.51 -7.92 -20.24
CA ARG A 292 -10.46 -8.95 -20.15
C ARG A 292 -9.41 -8.64 -19.08
N VAL A 293 -8.93 -7.40 -18.96
CA VAL A 293 -7.92 -6.88 -18.03
C VAL A 293 -6.72 -7.84 -17.86
N ARG A 294 -6.16 -8.28 -18.98
CA ARG A 294 -4.96 -9.14 -19.06
C ARG A 294 -4.31 -9.07 -20.45
N PRO A 295 -2.95 -9.09 -20.52
CA PRO A 295 -2.06 -9.12 -19.35
C PRO A 295 -2.09 -7.80 -18.55
N ILE A 296 -1.80 -7.89 -17.25
CA ILE A 296 -1.64 -6.73 -16.36
C ILE A 296 -0.33 -6.89 -15.58
N THR A 297 0.40 -5.81 -15.37
CA THR A 297 1.52 -5.80 -14.43
C THR A 297 1.07 -5.20 -13.11
N THR A 298 1.42 -5.83 -11.99
CA THR A 298 1.15 -5.29 -10.66
C THR A 298 2.43 -5.18 -9.86
N LEU A 299 2.54 -4.10 -9.05
CA LEU A 299 3.67 -3.85 -8.18
C LEU A 299 3.16 -3.62 -6.75
N ASP A 300 3.70 -4.37 -5.79
CA ASP A 300 3.55 -4.11 -4.37
C ASP A 300 4.85 -3.50 -3.83
N LEU A 301 4.77 -2.26 -3.33
CA LEU A 301 5.90 -1.52 -2.76
C LEU A 301 5.55 -1.12 -1.34
N ASP A 302 6.19 -1.75 -0.36
CA ASP A 302 5.95 -1.52 1.05
C ASP A 302 7.22 -1.82 1.87
N PHE A 303 7.31 -1.28 3.09
CA PHE A 303 8.44 -1.54 3.99
C PHE A 303 8.29 -2.87 4.77
N ILE A 304 7.10 -3.47 4.75
CA ILE A 304 6.80 -4.80 5.29
C ILE A 304 6.05 -5.64 4.26
N ARG A 305 6.35 -6.93 4.21
CA ARG A 305 5.62 -7.89 3.38
C ARG A 305 4.32 -8.32 4.06
N HIS A 306 3.21 -7.74 3.65
CA HIS A 306 1.89 -8.12 4.10
C HIS A 306 1.29 -9.25 3.27
N TYR A 307 0.42 -10.07 3.91
CA TYR A 307 -0.28 -11.18 3.24
C TYR A 307 -1.20 -10.68 2.11
N ARG A 308 -2.05 -9.69 2.40
CA ARG A 308 -3.07 -9.23 1.44
C ARG A 308 -2.49 -8.65 0.16
N PRO A 309 -1.53 -7.73 0.17
CA PRO A 309 -0.87 -7.29 -1.05
C PRO A 309 -0.24 -8.44 -1.83
N GLY A 310 0.44 -9.38 -1.14
CA GLY A 310 1.03 -10.56 -1.78
C GLY A 310 0.04 -11.39 -2.57
N VAL A 311 -1.13 -11.60 -2.01
CA VAL A 311 -2.17 -12.45 -2.62
C VAL A 311 -3.05 -11.66 -3.58
N ASN A 312 -3.54 -10.48 -3.17
CA ASN A 312 -4.59 -9.74 -3.88
C ASN A 312 -4.05 -8.69 -4.88
N VAL A 313 -2.77 -8.36 -4.81
CA VAL A 313 -2.11 -7.48 -5.79
C VAL A 313 -1.13 -8.28 -6.66
N VAL A 314 -0.20 -9.04 -6.03
CA VAL A 314 0.88 -9.70 -6.75
C VAL A 314 0.42 -10.99 -7.43
N ASN A 315 -0.18 -11.93 -6.70
CA ASN A 315 -0.39 -13.29 -7.21
C ASN A 315 -1.69 -13.46 -8.01
N ARG A 316 -2.86 -13.20 -7.40
CA ARG A 316 -4.16 -13.48 -8.02
C ARG A 316 -4.45 -12.69 -9.28
N PRO A 317 -4.19 -11.37 -9.34
CA PRO A 317 -4.48 -10.58 -10.54
C PRO A 317 -3.72 -11.02 -11.78
N THR A 318 -2.48 -11.50 -11.58
CA THR A 318 -1.54 -11.86 -12.65
C THR A 318 -1.53 -13.35 -13.01
N ALA A 319 -2.22 -14.20 -12.23
CA ALA A 319 -2.25 -15.65 -12.43
C ALA A 319 -2.74 -16.09 -13.82
N ALA A 320 -3.60 -15.29 -14.45
CA ALA A 320 -4.16 -15.59 -15.78
C ALA A 320 -3.42 -14.85 -16.93
N GLY A 321 -2.20 -14.39 -16.68
CA GLY A 321 -1.35 -13.67 -17.64
C GLY A 321 -1.02 -12.25 -17.16
N GLY A 322 0.26 -11.97 -17.04
CA GLY A 322 0.82 -10.73 -16.53
C GLY A 322 2.00 -10.99 -15.60
N GLU A 323 2.47 -9.97 -14.91
CA GLU A 323 3.60 -10.04 -14.01
C GLU A 323 3.30 -9.35 -12.68
N GLY A 324 3.52 -10.06 -11.58
CA GLY A 324 3.38 -9.53 -10.22
C GLY A 324 4.75 -9.30 -9.61
N LEU A 325 5.05 -8.04 -9.27
CA LEU A 325 6.33 -7.61 -8.74
C LEU A 325 6.20 -7.19 -7.28
N ARG A 326 7.28 -7.36 -6.51
CA ARG A 326 7.29 -6.92 -5.12
C ARG A 326 8.65 -6.37 -4.72
N ILE A 327 8.66 -5.13 -4.25
CA ILE A 327 9.86 -4.46 -3.74
C ILE A 327 9.61 -4.05 -2.30
N THR A 328 10.52 -4.45 -1.39
CA THR A 328 10.38 -4.16 0.04
C THR A 328 11.46 -3.19 0.48
N GLY A 329 11.04 -2.10 1.10
CA GLY A 329 11.92 -1.08 1.68
C GLY A 329 11.16 0.21 1.97
N HIS A 330 11.85 1.18 2.55
CA HIS A 330 11.26 2.46 2.97
C HIS A 330 10.76 3.26 1.76
N HIS A 331 9.52 3.76 1.84
CA HIS A 331 8.86 4.48 0.74
C HIS A 331 9.63 5.73 0.33
N GLU A 332 10.14 6.49 1.31
CA GLU A 332 10.89 7.73 1.12
C GLU A 332 12.25 7.54 0.42
N LEU A 333 12.73 6.29 0.33
CA LEU A 333 13.94 5.91 -0.41
C LEU A 333 13.60 5.25 -1.74
N LEU A 334 12.70 4.26 -1.73
CA LEU A 334 12.41 3.44 -2.91
C LEU A 334 11.54 4.16 -3.94
N PHE A 335 10.56 4.95 -3.48
CA PHE A 335 9.66 5.61 -4.43
C PHE A 335 10.36 6.71 -5.24
N PRO A 336 11.20 7.59 -4.66
CA PRO A 336 12.04 8.50 -5.43
C PRO A 336 12.98 7.79 -6.42
N MET A 337 13.56 6.66 -6.00
CA MET A 337 14.40 5.84 -6.89
C MET A 337 13.59 5.29 -8.08
N LEU A 338 12.41 4.73 -7.84
CA LEU A 338 11.51 4.26 -8.89
C LEU A 338 11.09 5.40 -9.83
N ALA A 339 10.69 6.55 -9.26
CA ALA A 339 10.28 7.73 -10.04
C ALA A 339 11.41 8.25 -10.94
N GLY A 340 12.59 8.44 -10.37
CA GLY A 340 13.79 8.86 -11.14
C GLY A 340 14.11 7.87 -12.24
N ALA A 341 14.09 6.57 -11.95
CA ALA A 341 14.34 5.52 -12.94
C ALA A 341 13.32 5.52 -14.10
N ILE A 342 12.05 5.81 -13.81
CA ILE A 342 11.00 5.96 -14.84
C ILE A 342 11.30 7.18 -15.71
N LEU A 343 11.68 8.32 -15.11
CA LEU A 343 12.00 9.55 -15.86
C LEU A 343 13.21 9.35 -16.76
N GLU A 344 14.28 8.73 -16.27
CA GLU A 344 15.45 8.36 -17.08
C GLU A 344 15.07 7.44 -18.26
N ALA A 345 14.25 6.43 -18.00
CA ALA A 345 13.80 5.52 -19.04
C ALA A 345 12.91 6.21 -20.08
N LEU A 346 12.08 7.17 -19.68
CA LEU A 346 11.22 7.94 -20.59
C LEU A 346 12.01 8.96 -21.43
N ALA A 347 13.10 9.49 -20.89
CA ALA A 347 13.99 10.42 -21.61
C ALA A 347 14.78 9.74 -22.75
N LYS A 348 15.04 8.43 -22.64
CA LYS A 348 15.72 7.66 -23.69
C LYS A 348 14.79 7.49 -24.90
N PRO A 349 15.26 7.77 -26.14
CA PRO A 349 14.46 7.51 -27.35
C PRO A 349 14.09 6.03 -27.46
N GLN A 350 12.95 5.75 -28.06
CA GLN A 350 12.60 4.35 -28.39
C GLN A 350 13.61 3.84 -29.41
N ARG A 351 14.36 2.81 -29.04
CA ARG A 351 15.04 2.00 -30.06
C ARG A 351 13.93 1.25 -30.82
N GLY A 352 13.78 1.58 -32.10
CA GLY A 352 12.83 0.96 -33.02
C GLY A 352 13.03 -0.58 -33.11
#